data_b56530b8898e553612e95612a6eb2b61
#
_entry.id   b56530b8898e553612e95612a6eb2b61
#
_cell.length_a   1.000
_cell.length_b   1.000
_cell.length_c   1.000
_cell.angle_alpha   90.00
_cell.angle_beta   90.00
_cell.angle_gamma   90.00
#
_symmetry.space_group_name_H-M   'P 1'
#
loop_
_entity.id
_entity.type
_entity.pdbx_description
1 polymer ?
#
loop_
_entity_poly.entity_id
_entity_poly.type
_entity_poly.pdbx_seq_one_letter_code
_entity_poly.pdbx_strand_id
1 'polypeptide(L)'
;MLRVVTLSTLFPNPVQPNFGVFVENQTLRLAACEDVELRVINPVPMPLPPLDRLSHYAKLRGLPLQDEWKGVPVARPRMRVVPGLSGPINPALMVRAARPVLQRWRDEGFAFDLIDAQFFYPDGPAAARLAAEFGVPFSVKARGADIHFWGNRFGCRGQVRRAAAEAKGMLAVAASLRRDMISMGMDGDRIAVHY
;
A
#
# COMPACT_ATOMS: atom_id res chain seq x y z
N MET A 1 -19.49 12.33 -1.42
CA MET A 1 -18.74 11.27 -2.11
C MET A 1 -17.34 11.27 -1.52
N LEU A 2 -16.92 10.16 -0.91
CA LEU A 2 -15.60 9.99 -0.30
C LEU A 2 -14.59 9.56 -1.38
N ARG A 3 -13.48 10.29 -1.52
CA ARG A 3 -12.42 9.99 -2.49
C ARG A 3 -11.27 9.26 -1.82
N VAL A 4 -11.05 8.01 -2.21
CA VAL A 4 -10.09 7.11 -1.57
C VAL A 4 -8.96 6.77 -2.52
N VAL A 5 -7.72 6.85 -2.03
CA VAL A 5 -6.55 6.27 -2.70
C VAL A 5 -6.18 4.98 -1.99
N THR A 6 -6.34 3.84 -2.66
CA THR A 6 -5.77 2.58 -2.19
C THR A 6 -4.30 2.51 -2.57
N LEU A 7 -3.42 2.41 -1.58
CA LEU A 7 -1.98 2.25 -1.76
C LEU A 7 -1.59 0.81 -1.44
N SER A 8 -1.10 0.06 -2.43
CA SER A 8 -0.77 -1.36 -2.23
C SER A 8 0.38 -1.83 -3.11
N THR A 9 1.37 -2.49 -2.48
CA THR A 9 2.37 -3.30 -3.19
C THR A 9 1.81 -4.63 -3.66
N LEU A 10 0.69 -5.08 -3.08
CA LEU A 10 -0.02 -6.32 -3.40
C LEU A 10 -1.30 -6.01 -4.18
N PHE A 11 -1.22 -5.98 -5.50
CA PHE A 11 -2.39 -5.78 -6.35
C PHE A 11 -2.22 -6.53 -7.67
N PRO A 12 -3.27 -7.14 -8.24
CA PRO A 12 -3.19 -7.85 -9.51
C PRO A 12 -2.74 -6.96 -10.67
N ASN A 13 -2.13 -7.59 -11.65
CA ASN A 13 -1.75 -6.95 -12.90
C ASN A 13 -1.81 -7.97 -14.04
N PRO A 14 -1.78 -7.55 -15.31
CA PRO A 14 -1.88 -8.46 -16.45
C PRO A 14 -0.82 -9.57 -16.51
N VAL A 15 0.34 -9.36 -15.89
CA VAL A 15 1.41 -10.36 -15.80
C VAL A 15 1.23 -11.34 -14.64
N GLN A 16 0.60 -10.86 -13.57
CA GLN A 16 0.36 -11.60 -12.33
C GLN A 16 -1.10 -11.40 -11.87
N PRO A 17 -2.09 -11.99 -12.58
CA PRO A 17 -3.50 -11.72 -12.32
C PRO A 17 -4.00 -12.26 -10.97
N ASN A 18 -3.28 -13.20 -10.38
CA ASN A 18 -3.61 -13.78 -9.07
C ASN A 18 -2.84 -13.15 -7.90
N PHE A 19 -1.98 -12.16 -8.17
CA PHE A 19 -1.17 -11.53 -7.14
C PHE A 19 -1.97 -10.49 -6.35
N GLY A 20 -2.23 -10.76 -5.07
CA GLY A 20 -2.98 -9.84 -4.20
C GLY A 20 -4.50 -9.83 -4.43
N VAL A 21 -5.11 -10.93 -4.90
CA VAL A 21 -6.57 -11.06 -5.13
C VAL A 21 -7.40 -10.66 -3.91
N PHE A 22 -6.92 -10.91 -2.71
CA PHE A 22 -7.59 -10.49 -1.49
C PHE A 22 -7.63 -8.96 -1.31
N VAL A 23 -6.61 -8.23 -1.81
CA VAL A 23 -6.63 -6.76 -1.88
C VAL A 23 -7.58 -6.30 -2.95
N GLU A 24 -7.53 -6.93 -4.14
CA GLU A 24 -8.46 -6.68 -5.23
C GLU A 24 -9.91 -6.76 -4.75
N ASN A 25 -10.28 -7.88 -4.11
CA ASN A 25 -11.66 -8.11 -3.66
C ASN A 25 -12.13 -7.01 -2.69
N GLN A 26 -11.31 -6.60 -1.74
CA GLN A 26 -11.66 -5.50 -0.84
C GLN A 26 -11.76 -4.16 -1.58
N THR A 27 -10.81 -3.89 -2.47
CA THR A 27 -10.79 -2.64 -3.25
C THR A 27 -12.00 -2.52 -4.17
N LEU A 28 -12.36 -3.60 -4.88
CA LEU A 28 -13.52 -3.60 -5.77
C LEU A 28 -14.85 -3.46 -5.00
N ARG A 29 -14.97 -4.10 -3.83
CA ARG A 29 -16.15 -3.92 -2.97
C ARG A 29 -16.28 -2.48 -2.47
N LEU A 30 -15.18 -1.86 -2.10
CA LEU A 30 -15.17 -0.46 -1.69
C LEU A 30 -15.50 0.48 -2.87
N ALA A 31 -14.96 0.20 -4.04
CA ALA A 31 -15.22 0.97 -5.25
C ALA A 31 -16.69 0.83 -5.76
N ALA A 32 -17.39 -0.25 -5.38
CA ALA A 32 -18.78 -0.47 -5.72
C ALA A 32 -19.77 0.30 -4.81
N CYS A 33 -19.30 0.96 -3.75
CA CYS A 33 -20.14 1.82 -2.92
C CYS A 33 -20.46 3.12 -3.66
N GLU A 34 -21.73 3.50 -3.77
CA GLU A 34 -22.19 4.66 -4.55
C GLU A 34 -21.63 6.00 -4.07
N ASP A 35 -21.23 6.09 -2.80
CA ASP A 35 -20.66 7.28 -2.16
C ASP A 35 -19.13 7.31 -2.17
N VAL A 36 -18.46 6.36 -2.86
CA VAL A 36 -17.00 6.24 -2.91
C VAL A 36 -16.49 6.38 -4.35
N GLU A 37 -15.54 7.29 -4.56
CA GLU A 37 -14.70 7.34 -5.76
C GLU A 37 -13.30 6.83 -5.38
N LEU A 38 -12.82 5.77 -6.04
CA LEU A 38 -11.59 5.09 -5.65
C LEU A 38 -10.60 4.99 -6.80
N ARG A 39 -9.33 5.28 -6.49
CA ARG A 39 -8.19 5.04 -7.39
C ARG A 39 -7.11 4.23 -6.68
N VAL A 40 -6.39 3.41 -7.42
CA VAL A 40 -5.34 2.54 -6.88
C VAL A 40 -3.96 3.04 -7.30
N ILE A 41 -3.03 3.10 -6.34
CA ILE A 41 -1.59 3.17 -6.62
C ILE A 41 -0.97 1.82 -6.24
N ASN A 42 -0.47 1.12 -7.25
CA ASN A 42 0.26 -0.14 -7.10
C ASN A 42 1.72 0.05 -7.53
N PRO A 43 2.63 0.47 -6.64
CA PRO A 43 4.04 0.64 -6.97
C PRO A 43 4.68 -0.69 -7.36
N VAL A 44 5.25 -0.74 -8.56
CA VAL A 44 5.90 -1.96 -9.10
C VAL A 44 7.38 -1.93 -8.74
N PRO A 45 7.88 -2.88 -7.93
CA PRO A 45 9.29 -2.92 -7.56
C PRO A 45 10.14 -3.28 -8.79
N MET A 46 11.10 -2.42 -9.12
CA MET A 46 12.03 -2.59 -10.23
C MET A 46 13.47 -2.36 -9.75
N PRO A 47 14.34 -3.35 -9.83
CA PRO A 47 15.75 -3.15 -9.53
C PRO A 47 16.44 -2.27 -10.59
N LEU A 48 17.63 -1.80 -10.25
CA LEU A 48 18.48 -1.08 -11.20
C LEU A 48 19.10 -2.05 -12.22
N PRO A 49 19.40 -1.59 -13.45
CA PRO A 49 20.17 -2.38 -14.41
C PRO A 49 21.51 -2.87 -13.82
N PRO A 50 21.96 -4.09 -14.14
CA PRO A 50 21.37 -5.04 -15.10
C PRO A 50 20.28 -5.98 -14.48
N LEU A 51 20.01 -5.90 -13.18
CA LEU A 51 19.10 -6.81 -12.48
C LEU A 51 17.64 -6.73 -12.95
N ASP A 52 17.24 -5.59 -13.53
CA ASP A 52 15.92 -5.40 -14.13
C ASP A 52 15.65 -6.27 -15.37
N ARG A 53 16.72 -6.89 -15.92
CA ARG A 53 16.65 -7.81 -17.06
C ARG A 53 16.40 -9.27 -16.67
N LEU A 54 16.47 -9.59 -15.37
CA LEU A 54 16.11 -10.93 -14.89
C LEU A 54 14.65 -11.24 -15.25
N SER A 55 14.38 -12.49 -15.60
CA SER A 55 13.11 -12.94 -16.22
C SER A 55 11.86 -12.45 -15.47
N HIS A 56 11.90 -12.46 -14.14
CA HIS A 56 10.80 -11.96 -13.30
C HIS A 56 10.54 -10.47 -13.50
N TYR A 57 11.58 -9.64 -13.46
CA TYR A 57 11.45 -8.18 -13.58
C TYR A 57 11.22 -7.73 -15.02
N ALA A 58 11.78 -8.46 -16.00
CA ALA A 58 11.60 -8.18 -17.41
C ALA A 58 10.12 -8.18 -17.81
N LYS A 59 9.35 -9.14 -17.29
CA LYS A 59 7.89 -9.19 -17.49
C LYS A 59 7.17 -7.98 -16.88
N LEU A 60 7.53 -7.59 -15.66
CA LEU A 60 6.93 -6.44 -14.97
C LEU A 60 7.28 -5.10 -15.62
N ARG A 61 8.41 -5.00 -16.31
CA ARG A 61 8.83 -3.79 -17.03
C ARG A 61 7.86 -3.39 -18.13
N GLY A 62 7.22 -4.36 -18.77
CA GLY A 62 6.21 -4.15 -19.83
C GLY A 62 4.85 -3.68 -19.34
N LEU A 63 4.59 -3.67 -18.04
CA LEU A 63 3.31 -3.18 -17.50
C LEU A 63 3.11 -1.69 -17.83
N PRO A 64 1.89 -1.26 -18.18
CA PRO A 64 1.58 0.16 -18.35
C PRO A 64 1.77 0.92 -17.04
N LEU A 65 2.13 2.20 -17.11
CA LEU A 65 2.22 3.07 -15.93
C LEU A 65 0.85 3.44 -15.36
N GLN A 66 -0.18 3.34 -16.20
CA GLN A 66 -1.57 3.55 -15.87
C GLN A 66 -2.41 2.58 -16.69
N ASP A 67 -3.39 1.99 -16.05
CA ASP A 67 -4.41 1.16 -16.68
C ASP A 67 -5.72 1.26 -15.88
N GLU A 68 -6.70 0.50 -16.30
CA GLU A 68 -7.93 0.27 -15.58
C GLU A 68 -8.02 -1.23 -15.24
N TRP A 69 -8.30 -1.53 -13.99
CA TRP A 69 -8.49 -2.90 -13.53
C TRP A 69 -9.92 -3.11 -13.06
N LYS A 70 -10.72 -3.81 -13.86
CA LYS A 70 -12.13 -4.10 -13.57
C LYS A 70 -12.95 -2.85 -13.19
N GLY A 71 -12.80 -1.77 -13.99
CA GLY A 71 -13.50 -0.51 -13.77
C GLY A 71 -12.83 0.46 -12.78
N VAL A 72 -11.71 0.08 -12.17
CA VAL A 72 -11.00 0.93 -11.21
C VAL A 72 -9.71 1.46 -11.83
N PRO A 73 -9.47 2.80 -11.83
CA PRO A 73 -8.23 3.39 -12.30
C PRO A 73 -7.03 2.97 -11.44
N VAL A 74 -5.97 2.46 -12.08
CA VAL A 74 -4.75 1.99 -11.41
C VAL A 74 -3.53 2.70 -11.98
N ALA A 75 -2.73 3.30 -11.11
CA ALA A 75 -1.39 3.77 -11.44
C ALA A 75 -0.33 2.81 -10.92
N ARG A 76 0.66 2.48 -11.78
CA ARG A 76 1.74 1.53 -11.47
C ARG A 76 3.12 2.19 -11.57
N PRO A 77 3.44 3.16 -10.69
CA PRO A 77 4.72 3.82 -10.72
C PRO A 77 5.85 2.82 -10.41
N ARG A 78 7.01 3.00 -11.06
CA ARG A 78 8.17 2.13 -10.85
C ARG A 78 8.89 2.51 -9.56
N MET A 79 8.91 1.61 -8.60
CA MET A 79 9.64 1.76 -7.34
C MET A 79 11.03 1.14 -7.50
N ARG A 80 12.08 1.97 -7.51
CA ARG A 80 13.47 1.49 -7.65
C ARG A 80 13.93 0.80 -6.37
N VAL A 81 14.25 -0.49 -6.44
CA VAL A 81 14.64 -1.32 -5.29
C VAL A 81 16.00 -1.95 -5.49
N VAL A 82 16.65 -2.30 -4.39
CA VAL A 82 17.83 -3.18 -4.38
C VAL A 82 17.40 -4.48 -3.69
N PRO A 83 17.23 -5.58 -4.47
CA PRO A 83 16.77 -6.85 -3.92
C PRO A 83 17.63 -7.30 -2.72
N GLY A 84 16.97 -7.73 -1.63
CA GLY A 84 17.61 -8.15 -0.40
C GLY A 84 18.12 -7.04 0.52
N LEU A 85 18.41 -5.83 0.00
CA LEU A 85 19.04 -4.73 0.77
C LEU A 85 18.08 -3.57 1.06
N SER A 86 17.16 -3.24 0.14
CA SER A 86 16.31 -2.04 0.29
C SER A 86 15.18 -2.19 1.31
N GLY A 87 15.04 -3.34 1.99
CA GLY A 87 13.96 -3.57 2.94
C GLY A 87 13.64 -2.36 3.83
N PRO A 88 14.57 -1.86 4.66
CA PRO A 88 14.32 -0.74 5.57
C PRO A 88 13.98 0.60 4.89
N ILE A 89 14.39 0.80 3.64
CA ILE A 89 14.15 2.04 2.89
C ILE A 89 12.98 1.94 1.89
N ASN A 90 12.38 0.76 1.72
CA ASN A 90 11.25 0.56 0.79
C ASN A 90 10.11 1.57 0.97
N PRO A 91 9.69 1.96 2.18
CA PRO A 91 8.68 3.00 2.34
C PRO A 91 9.08 4.35 1.72
N ALA A 92 10.35 4.75 1.84
CA ALA A 92 10.84 5.99 1.23
C ALA A 92 10.87 5.89 -0.30
N LEU A 93 11.27 4.75 -0.85
CA LEU A 93 11.25 4.49 -2.29
C LEU A 93 9.81 4.48 -2.83
N MET A 94 8.87 3.95 -2.06
CA MET A 94 7.45 3.95 -2.38
C MET A 94 6.87 5.37 -2.39
N VAL A 95 7.17 6.18 -1.38
CA VAL A 95 6.81 7.60 -1.34
C VAL A 95 7.32 8.32 -2.59
N ARG A 96 8.60 8.12 -2.94
CA ARG A 96 9.20 8.74 -4.13
C ARG A 96 8.49 8.35 -5.42
N ALA A 97 8.02 7.10 -5.51
CA ALA A 97 7.30 6.60 -6.69
C ALA A 97 5.84 7.09 -6.73
N ALA A 98 5.14 7.10 -5.60
CA ALA A 98 3.72 7.42 -5.52
C ALA A 98 3.41 8.94 -5.51
N ARG A 99 4.28 9.76 -4.91
CA ARG A 99 4.07 11.22 -4.78
C ARG A 99 3.74 11.92 -6.08
N PRO A 100 4.46 11.73 -7.21
CA PRO A 100 4.11 12.39 -8.47
C PRO A 100 2.74 11.98 -9.02
N VAL A 101 2.29 10.76 -8.72
CA VAL A 101 0.97 10.27 -9.12
C VAL A 101 -0.12 10.99 -8.32
N LEU A 102 0.05 11.08 -6.99
CA LEU A 102 -0.90 11.77 -6.12
C LEU A 102 -1.00 13.26 -6.45
N GLN A 103 0.14 13.92 -6.70
CA GLN A 103 0.16 15.32 -7.10
C GLN A 103 -0.61 15.53 -8.40
N ARG A 104 -0.30 14.75 -9.44
CA ARG A 104 -0.99 14.82 -10.71
C ARG A 104 -2.50 14.59 -10.56
N TRP A 105 -2.94 13.60 -9.80
CA TRP A 105 -4.36 13.34 -9.57
C TRP A 105 -5.05 14.52 -8.88
N ARG A 106 -4.37 15.16 -7.92
CA ARG A 106 -4.88 16.38 -7.27
C ARG A 106 -5.00 17.54 -8.26
N ASP A 107 -4.02 17.73 -9.13
CA ASP A 107 -4.02 18.77 -10.17
C ASP A 107 -5.11 18.51 -11.22
N GLU A 108 -5.45 17.25 -11.48
CA GLU A 108 -6.56 16.80 -12.34
C GLU A 108 -7.95 16.91 -11.66
N GLY A 109 -8.01 17.40 -10.41
CA GLY A 109 -9.28 17.60 -9.67
C GLY A 109 -9.70 16.42 -8.79
N PHE A 110 -8.92 15.33 -8.70
CA PHE A 110 -9.16 14.25 -7.76
C PHE A 110 -8.53 14.59 -6.38
N ALA A 111 -9.20 15.48 -5.65
CA ALA A 111 -8.84 15.83 -4.27
C ALA A 111 -9.27 14.71 -3.34
N PHE A 112 -8.37 13.73 -3.12
CA PHE A 112 -8.65 12.58 -2.27
C PHE A 112 -8.70 12.95 -0.77
N ASP A 113 -9.57 12.26 -0.05
CA ASP A 113 -9.86 12.50 1.38
C ASP A 113 -9.11 11.54 2.30
N LEU A 114 -8.65 10.38 1.76
CA LEU A 114 -8.06 9.28 2.55
C LEU A 114 -7.06 8.49 1.71
N ILE A 115 -5.96 8.06 2.35
CA ILE A 115 -5.07 7.01 1.83
C ILE A 115 -5.32 5.72 2.60
N ASP A 116 -5.68 4.64 1.88
CA ASP A 116 -5.93 3.32 2.45
C ASP A 116 -4.79 2.36 2.11
N ALA A 117 -3.88 2.14 3.07
CA ALA A 117 -2.74 1.24 2.92
C ALA A 117 -3.17 -0.21 3.14
N GLN A 118 -2.92 -1.08 2.16
CA GLN A 118 -3.42 -2.46 2.16
C GLN A 118 -2.48 -3.47 2.83
N PHE A 119 -1.28 -3.03 3.21
CA PHE A 119 -0.29 -3.86 3.88
C PHE A 119 0.50 -3.01 4.88
N PHE A 120 0.76 -3.54 6.08
CA PHE A 120 1.39 -2.73 7.12
C PHE A 120 2.82 -2.32 6.76
N TYR A 121 3.56 -3.16 6.06
CA TYR A 121 4.89 -2.84 5.58
C TYR A 121 5.12 -3.35 4.15
N PRO A 122 5.56 -2.52 3.23
CA PRO A 122 6.05 -1.12 3.36
C PRO A 122 4.95 -0.06 3.23
N ASP A 123 3.71 -0.44 2.90
CA ASP A 123 2.63 0.46 2.50
C ASP A 123 2.25 1.45 3.63
N GLY A 124 2.13 0.97 4.88
CA GLY A 124 1.74 1.79 6.03
C GLY A 124 2.68 2.98 6.29
N PRO A 125 4.02 2.78 6.47
CA PRO A 125 4.95 3.90 6.64
C PRO A 125 5.05 4.82 5.41
N ALA A 126 4.76 4.31 4.21
CA ALA A 126 4.69 5.14 3.01
C ALA A 126 3.41 6.01 3.04
N ALA A 127 2.27 5.40 3.37
CA ALA A 127 0.99 6.09 3.51
C ALA A 127 1.05 7.18 4.59
N ALA A 128 1.66 6.90 5.74
CA ALA A 128 1.84 7.88 6.81
C ALA A 128 2.56 9.15 6.32
N ARG A 129 3.67 8.99 5.58
CA ARG A 129 4.43 10.12 5.03
C ARG A 129 3.64 10.89 3.96
N LEU A 130 2.98 10.17 3.05
CA LEU A 130 2.16 10.79 2.00
C LEU A 130 0.93 11.49 2.60
N ALA A 131 0.27 10.87 3.56
CA ALA A 131 -0.88 11.44 4.26
C ALA A 131 -0.51 12.76 4.96
N ALA A 132 0.61 12.81 5.67
CA ALA A 132 1.14 14.02 6.29
C ALA A 132 1.46 15.11 5.24
N GLU A 133 2.07 14.74 4.10
CA GLU A 133 2.43 15.67 3.03
C GLU A 133 1.21 16.26 2.33
N PHE A 134 0.19 15.45 2.11
CA PHE A 134 -1.04 15.86 1.42
C PHE A 134 -2.14 16.38 2.37
N GLY A 135 -1.93 16.35 3.69
CA GLY A 135 -2.88 16.86 4.68
C GLY A 135 -4.15 16.01 4.81
N VAL A 136 -4.07 14.70 4.59
CA VAL A 136 -5.20 13.77 4.66
C VAL A 136 -4.93 12.67 5.70
N PRO A 137 -5.96 12.05 6.30
CA PRO A 137 -5.78 10.87 7.13
C PRO A 137 -5.37 9.63 6.31
N PHE A 138 -4.91 8.57 7.01
CA PHE A 138 -4.73 7.26 6.41
C PHE A 138 -5.22 6.14 7.31
N SER A 139 -5.63 5.03 6.69
CA SER A 139 -5.88 3.74 7.33
C SER A 139 -4.82 2.72 6.91
N VAL A 140 -4.65 1.66 7.69
CA VAL A 140 -3.70 0.59 7.35
C VAL A 140 -4.24 -0.78 7.74
N LYS A 141 -3.99 -1.78 6.89
CA LYS A 141 -4.45 -3.16 7.08
C LYS A 141 -3.28 -4.09 7.36
N ALA A 142 -3.44 -4.93 8.39
CA ALA A 142 -2.53 -6.01 8.73
C ALA A 142 -3.02 -7.31 8.11
N ARG A 143 -2.10 -8.06 7.48
CA ARG A 143 -2.42 -9.31 6.78
C ARG A 143 -1.61 -10.52 7.23
N GLY A 144 -0.67 -10.34 8.16
CA GLY A 144 0.13 -11.39 8.79
C GLY A 144 1.63 -11.22 8.58
N ALA A 145 2.16 -11.45 7.40
CA ALA A 145 3.60 -11.33 7.12
C ALA A 145 4.18 -9.94 7.39
N ASP A 146 3.39 -8.90 7.20
CA ASP A 146 3.72 -7.51 7.50
C ASP A 146 3.93 -7.27 9.00
N ILE A 147 3.20 -7.98 9.84
CA ILE A 147 3.32 -7.94 11.30
C ILE A 147 4.40 -8.91 11.78
N HIS A 148 4.31 -10.20 11.41
CA HIS A 148 5.17 -11.24 11.95
C HIS A 148 6.60 -11.19 11.43
N PHE A 149 6.81 -10.86 10.15
CA PHE A 149 8.13 -10.77 9.54
C PHE A 149 8.68 -9.35 9.58
N TRP A 150 7.99 -8.40 8.94
CA TRP A 150 8.47 -7.02 8.84
C TRP A 150 8.38 -6.26 10.17
N GLY A 151 7.34 -6.49 10.96
CA GLY A 151 7.13 -5.88 12.27
C GLY A 151 8.21 -6.24 13.29
N ASN A 152 8.93 -7.35 13.08
CA ASN A 152 10.04 -7.79 13.94
C ASN A 152 11.43 -7.51 13.36
N ARG A 153 11.52 -7.08 12.10
CA ARG A 153 12.81 -6.87 11.43
C ARG A 153 13.46 -5.55 11.85
N PHE A 154 14.77 -5.61 12.08
CA PHE A 154 15.59 -4.42 12.34
C PHE A 154 15.42 -3.37 11.21
N GLY A 155 15.28 -2.10 11.58
CA GLY A 155 15.04 -1.00 10.64
C GLY A 155 13.60 -0.87 10.12
N CYS A 156 12.74 -1.92 10.30
CA CYS A 156 11.33 -1.90 9.88
C CYS A 156 10.38 -1.75 11.07
N ARG A 157 10.66 -2.41 12.21
CA ARG A 157 9.82 -2.42 13.41
C ARG A 157 9.41 -1.02 13.89
N GLY A 158 10.38 -0.10 13.98
CA GLY A 158 10.11 1.27 14.41
C GLY A 158 9.19 2.03 13.45
N GLN A 159 9.32 1.76 12.14
CA GLN A 159 8.46 2.36 11.11
C GLN A 159 7.03 1.81 11.18
N VAL A 160 6.86 0.50 11.39
CA VAL A 160 5.56 -0.15 11.58
C VAL A 160 4.84 0.43 12.80
N ARG A 161 5.53 0.54 13.96
CA ARG A 161 4.95 1.10 15.19
C ARG A 161 4.56 2.58 15.04
N ARG A 162 5.38 3.37 14.36
CA ARG A 162 5.07 4.77 14.08
C ARG A 162 3.84 4.89 13.17
N ALA A 163 3.78 4.12 12.08
CA ALA A 163 2.60 4.09 11.20
C ALA A 163 1.33 3.68 11.95
N ALA A 164 1.40 2.70 12.87
CA ALA A 164 0.29 2.33 13.73
C ALA A 164 -0.18 3.48 14.64
N ALA A 165 0.76 4.23 15.24
CA ALA A 165 0.44 5.35 16.11
C ALA A 165 -0.20 6.52 15.34
N GLU A 166 0.20 6.76 14.10
CA GLU A 166 -0.26 7.87 13.25
C GLU A 166 -1.53 7.54 12.45
N ALA A 167 -1.81 6.24 12.17
CA ALA A 167 -2.98 5.82 11.39
C ALA A 167 -4.29 6.26 12.07
N LYS A 168 -5.26 6.73 11.31
CA LYS A 168 -6.60 7.07 11.82
C LYS A 168 -7.37 5.83 12.26
N GLY A 169 -7.13 4.70 11.61
CA GLY A 169 -7.68 3.39 11.94
C GLY A 169 -6.82 2.26 11.41
N MET A 170 -6.90 1.11 12.05
CA MET A 170 -6.20 -0.11 11.67
C MET A 170 -7.19 -1.24 11.47
N LEU A 171 -6.91 -2.13 10.53
CA LEU A 171 -7.69 -3.34 10.28
C LEU A 171 -6.80 -4.56 10.42
N ALA A 172 -7.31 -5.61 11.06
CA ALA A 172 -6.70 -6.92 11.11
C ALA A 172 -7.60 -7.94 10.41
N VAL A 173 -7.03 -8.81 9.58
CA VAL A 173 -7.80 -9.84 8.85
C VAL A 173 -8.23 -11.03 9.72
N ALA A 174 -7.83 -11.05 10.99
CA ALA A 174 -8.22 -12.09 11.95
C ALA A 174 -8.09 -11.57 13.39
N ALA A 175 -8.91 -12.13 14.30
CA ALA A 175 -8.83 -11.79 15.72
C ALA A 175 -7.48 -12.19 16.36
N SER A 176 -6.85 -13.27 15.90
CA SER A 176 -5.49 -13.64 16.30
C SER A 176 -4.48 -12.58 15.94
N LEU A 177 -4.52 -12.09 14.69
CA LEU A 177 -3.63 -11.04 14.23
C LEU A 177 -3.82 -9.72 15.00
N ARG A 178 -5.07 -9.37 15.35
CA ARG A 178 -5.33 -8.23 16.24
C ARG A 178 -4.62 -8.41 17.59
N ARG A 179 -4.68 -9.59 18.21
CA ARG A 179 -3.96 -9.87 19.46
C ARG A 179 -2.44 -9.69 19.31
N ASP A 180 -1.88 -10.16 18.19
CA ASP A 180 -0.45 -10.03 17.91
C ASP A 180 -0.04 -8.55 17.74
N MET A 181 -0.86 -7.75 17.06
CA MET A 181 -0.66 -6.29 16.93
C MET A 181 -0.68 -5.60 18.30
N ILE A 182 -1.63 -5.96 19.17
CA ILE A 182 -1.71 -5.43 20.55
C ILE A 182 -0.46 -5.83 21.34
N SER A 183 0.01 -7.08 21.24
CA SER A 183 1.22 -7.54 21.91
C SER A 183 2.48 -6.78 21.45
N MET A 184 2.48 -6.24 20.25
CA MET A 184 3.54 -5.37 19.73
C MET A 184 3.42 -3.90 20.19
N GLY A 185 2.42 -3.59 21.02
CA GLY A 185 2.18 -2.27 21.61
C GLY A 185 1.33 -1.33 20.74
N MET A 186 0.53 -1.88 19.83
CA MET A 186 -0.46 -1.09 19.09
C MET A 186 -1.75 -0.94 19.90
N ASP A 187 -2.42 0.20 19.73
CA ASP A 187 -3.67 0.51 20.43
C ASP A 187 -4.82 -0.37 19.92
N GLY A 188 -5.30 -1.27 20.78
CA GLY A 188 -6.35 -2.23 20.47
C GLY A 188 -7.71 -1.60 20.15
N ASP A 189 -8.02 -0.42 20.69
CA ASP A 189 -9.29 0.28 20.46
C ASP A 189 -9.37 0.86 19.03
N ARG A 190 -8.21 0.98 18.38
CA ARG A 190 -8.08 1.46 17.00
C ARG A 190 -7.94 0.36 15.98
N ILE A 191 -8.04 -0.93 16.40
CA ILE A 191 -7.91 -2.10 15.52
C ILE A 191 -9.26 -2.78 15.38
N ALA A 192 -9.91 -2.63 14.24
CA ALA A 192 -11.07 -3.40 13.86
C ALA A 192 -10.66 -4.74 13.23
N VAL A 193 -11.46 -5.80 13.43
CA VAL A 193 -11.28 -7.08 12.73
C VAL A 193 -12.23 -7.10 11.53
N HIS A 194 -11.68 -7.41 10.36
CA HIS A 194 -12.42 -7.51 9.10
C HIS A 194 -12.01 -8.81 8.41
N TYR A 195 -12.92 -9.79 8.35
CA TYR A 195 -12.72 -11.13 7.76
C TYR A 195 -12.89 -11.12 6.24
#